data_3013f4952b1561964255d7ada9f8536e
#
_entry.id   3013f4952b1561964255d7ada9f8536e
#
_cell.length_a   1.000
_cell.length_b   1.000
_cell.length_c   1.000
_cell.angle_alpha   90.00
_cell.angle_beta   90.00
_cell.angle_gamma   90.00
#
_symmetry.space_group_name_H-M   'P 1'
#
loop_
_entity.id
_entity.type
_entity.pdbx_description
1 polymer ?
#
loop_
_entity_poly.entity_id
_entity_poly.type
_entity_poly.pdbx_seq_one_letter_code
_entity_poly.pdbx_strand_id
1 'polypeptide(L)'
;MGDYALLYILFAPFVGAIALIFVSNRQAMLVRGIAAGSAFICLLASVYLFYAYDHVKGGFQFVQKFEWSRQLGISLHLGVDGIGTPLVLASGILLFAGIFVSWHVKDRAKEFYIWLLILAAATIGVFMSLDLFFLYFFYEMSVIPMYLLLGMWGSHTKKYNEMTDPEGLKQRDSVGFIFNFGSNSKEYAAMKLVLFLSAFAVAAFMGILLIYKYSGLNTFDILILREHANLMNIPVLGTTLDKIIWLLIFFGFASIAPLWPLHSWSPVGHAAAPAATSMLHAGVLMKLGHFSIIRVAFEILPETTRELMPIAAVLCMFSIVYGGF
;
A
#
# COMPACT_ATOMS: atom_id res chain seq x y z
N MET A 1 -22.65 17.01 -1.98
CA MET A 1 -21.27 16.59 -1.70
C MET A 1 -21.18 15.18 -1.10
N GLY A 2 -22.19 14.74 -0.34
CA GLY A 2 -22.15 13.44 0.37
C GLY A 2 -21.87 12.23 -0.51
N ASP A 3 -22.58 12.06 -1.57
CA ASP A 3 -22.55 10.83 -2.37
C ASP A 3 -21.27 10.64 -3.19
N TYR A 4 -20.53 11.70 -3.50
CA TYR A 4 -19.31 11.65 -4.32
C TYR A 4 -18.01 11.91 -3.54
N ALA A 5 -18.06 11.92 -2.20
CA ALA A 5 -16.89 12.22 -1.37
C ALA A 5 -15.70 11.30 -1.66
N LEU A 6 -15.95 10.00 -1.82
CA LEU A 6 -14.91 9.01 -2.12
C LEU A 6 -14.23 9.27 -3.47
N LEU A 7 -15.00 9.70 -4.49
CA LEU A 7 -14.41 10.04 -5.79
C LEU A 7 -13.51 11.28 -5.70
N TYR A 8 -13.92 12.31 -4.94
CA TYR A 8 -13.05 13.48 -4.74
C TYR A 8 -11.75 13.11 -4.01
N ILE A 9 -11.83 12.27 -3.00
CA ILE A 9 -10.66 11.81 -2.24
C ILE A 9 -9.71 11.04 -3.16
N LEU A 10 -10.23 10.11 -3.96
CA LEU A 10 -9.44 9.26 -4.84
C LEU A 10 -8.86 10.05 -6.02
N PHE A 11 -9.70 10.83 -6.69
CA PHE A 11 -9.32 11.45 -7.96
C PHE A 11 -8.61 12.80 -7.81
N ALA A 12 -8.76 13.53 -6.69
CA ALA A 12 -8.08 14.80 -6.52
C ALA A 12 -6.55 14.68 -6.66
N PRO A 13 -5.85 13.72 -6.02
CA PRO A 13 -4.42 13.54 -6.23
C PRO A 13 -4.09 13.09 -7.67
N PHE A 14 -4.89 12.22 -8.30
CA PHE A 14 -4.68 11.82 -9.69
C PHE A 14 -4.80 12.99 -10.65
N VAL A 15 -5.84 13.80 -10.51
CA VAL A 15 -6.04 14.99 -11.33
C VAL A 15 -4.89 15.98 -11.13
N GLY A 16 -4.43 16.16 -9.88
CA GLY A 16 -3.25 16.95 -9.58
C GLY A 16 -1.99 16.43 -10.28
N ALA A 17 -1.76 15.12 -10.25
CA ALA A 17 -0.63 14.49 -10.93
C ALA A 17 -0.71 14.69 -12.46
N ILE A 18 -1.88 14.50 -13.06
CA ILE A 18 -2.11 14.72 -14.48
C ILE A 18 -1.91 16.19 -14.85
N ALA A 19 -2.45 17.13 -14.07
CA ALA A 19 -2.28 18.56 -14.29
C ALA A 19 -0.80 18.96 -14.28
N LEU A 20 0.00 18.37 -13.38
CA LEU A 20 1.44 18.61 -13.33
C LEU A 20 2.18 18.18 -14.59
N ILE A 21 1.70 17.18 -15.34
CA ILE A 21 2.34 16.76 -16.60
C ILE A 21 2.40 17.91 -17.60
N PHE A 22 1.38 18.76 -17.65
CA PHE A 22 1.27 19.89 -18.57
C PHE A 22 2.00 21.14 -18.11
N VAL A 23 2.49 21.19 -16.87
CA VAL A 23 3.21 22.36 -16.32
C VAL A 23 4.70 22.27 -16.65
N SER A 24 5.32 23.41 -16.99
CA SER A 24 6.76 23.48 -17.23
C SER A 24 7.58 23.32 -15.95
N ASN A 25 8.70 22.58 -16.02
CA ASN A 25 9.65 22.42 -14.89
C ASN A 25 10.22 23.75 -14.38
N ARG A 26 10.17 24.82 -15.20
CA ARG A 26 10.65 26.15 -14.81
C ARG A 26 9.72 26.87 -13.82
N GLN A 27 8.47 26.44 -13.72
CA GLN A 27 7.43 27.08 -12.88
C GLN A 27 7.30 26.37 -11.53
N ALA A 28 8.37 26.33 -10.74
CA ALA A 28 8.43 25.59 -9.49
C ALA A 28 7.31 25.97 -8.49
N MET A 29 6.92 27.24 -8.40
CA MET A 29 5.83 27.70 -7.53
C MET A 29 4.46 27.17 -7.98
N LEU A 30 4.21 27.15 -9.30
CA LEU A 30 2.97 26.59 -9.85
C LEU A 30 2.89 25.08 -9.62
N VAL A 31 3.99 24.36 -9.82
CA VAL A 31 4.09 22.91 -9.52
C VAL A 31 3.72 22.62 -8.07
N ARG A 32 4.32 23.35 -7.12
CA ARG A 32 4.03 23.20 -5.69
C ARG A 32 2.60 23.62 -5.35
N GLY A 33 2.10 24.69 -5.96
CA GLY A 33 0.74 25.17 -5.77
C GLY A 33 -0.31 24.16 -6.21
N ILE A 34 -0.15 23.53 -7.37
CA ILE A 34 -1.06 22.47 -7.87
C ILE A 34 -1.00 21.26 -6.95
N ALA A 35 0.20 20.80 -6.57
CA ALA A 35 0.35 19.67 -5.66
C ALA A 35 -0.32 19.96 -4.30
N ALA A 36 -0.07 21.13 -3.71
CA ALA A 36 -0.68 21.53 -2.44
C ALA A 36 -2.20 21.67 -2.56
N GLY A 37 -2.70 22.25 -3.64
CA GLY A 37 -4.14 22.42 -3.89
C GLY A 37 -4.86 21.07 -4.02
N SER A 38 -4.29 20.13 -4.78
CA SER A 38 -4.89 18.79 -4.91
C SER A 38 -4.88 18.00 -3.59
N ALA A 39 -3.79 18.08 -2.82
CA ALA A 39 -3.70 17.49 -1.49
C ALA A 39 -4.65 18.14 -0.49
N PHE A 40 -4.85 19.44 -0.57
CA PHE A 40 -5.80 20.16 0.27
C PHE A 40 -7.24 19.75 0.00
N ILE A 41 -7.62 19.57 -1.28
CA ILE A 41 -8.95 19.05 -1.66
C ILE A 41 -9.12 17.64 -1.10
N CYS A 42 -8.11 16.77 -1.26
CA CYS A 42 -8.13 15.41 -0.72
C CYS A 42 -8.28 15.43 0.81
N LEU A 43 -7.55 16.29 1.53
CA LEU A 43 -7.63 16.44 2.98
C LEU A 43 -9.03 16.91 3.42
N LEU A 44 -9.57 17.96 2.81
CA LEU A 44 -10.90 18.47 3.18
C LEU A 44 -12.00 17.42 2.96
N ALA A 45 -11.93 16.68 1.84
CA ALA A 45 -12.87 15.62 1.56
C ALA A 45 -12.71 14.44 2.55
N SER A 46 -11.48 14.10 2.97
CA SER A 46 -11.22 13.06 3.97
C SER A 46 -11.71 13.47 5.37
N VAL A 47 -11.55 14.73 5.74
CA VAL A 47 -12.09 15.28 7.00
C VAL A 47 -13.62 15.25 6.97
N TYR A 48 -14.23 15.69 5.86
CA TYR A 48 -15.67 15.60 5.69
C TYR A 48 -16.17 14.15 5.83
N LEU A 49 -15.50 13.20 5.16
CA LEU A 49 -15.83 11.77 5.23
C LEU A 49 -15.80 11.25 6.66
N PHE A 50 -14.76 11.62 7.42
CA PHE A 50 -14.59 11.19 8.81
C PHE A 50 -15.71 11.67 9.74
N TYR A 51 -16.14 12.93 9.61
CA TYR A 51 -17.25 13.48 10.40
C TYR A 51 -18.63 13.03 9.93
N ALA A 52 -18.78 12.73 8.63
CA ALA A 52 -20.04 12.30 8.06
C ALA A 52 -20.31 10.80 8.20
N TYR A 53 -19.29 10.02 8.57
CA TYR A 53 -19.43 8.59 8.83
C TYR A 53 -20.23 8.36 10.11
N ASP A 54 -21.34 7.63 10.01
CA ASP A 54 -22.20 7.27 11.14
C ASP A 54 -21.63 6.04 11.88
N HIS A 55 -20.97 6.29 13.02
CA HIS A 55 -20.36 5.25 13.85
C HIS A 55 -21.42 4.34 14.54
N VAL A 56 -22.63 4.84 14.75
CA VAL A 56 -23.71 4.05 15.40
C VAL A 56 -24.30 3.04 14.41
N LYS A 57 -24.51 3.48 13.17
CA LYS A 57 -24.96 2.61 12.10
C LYS A 57 -23.91 1.56 11.73
N GLY A 58 -22.63 1.94 11.75
CA GLY A 58 -21.52 1.07 11.37
C GLY A 58 -21.61 0.56 9.92
N GLY A 59 -20.85 -0.51 9.60
CA GLY A 59 -20.84 -1.14 8.29
C GLY A 59 -20.23 -0.27 7.18
N PHE A 60 -20.47 -0.65 5.93
CA PHE A 60 -19.97 0.10 4.77
C PHE A 60 -20.91 1.24 4.42
N GLN A 61 -20.35 2.43 4.31
CA GLN A 61 -21.07 3.67 3.97
C GLN A 61 -20.41 4.34 2.76
N PHE A 62 -21.12 5.31 2.16
CA PHE A 62 -20.73 6.01 0.92
C PHE A 62 -20.45 5.08 -0.25
N VAL A 63 -21.13 3.94 -0.28
CA VAL A 63 -20.91 2.88 -1.27
C VAL A 63 -21.23 3.36 -2.67
N GLN A 64 -20.29 3.19 -3.61
CA GLN A 64 -20.44 3.51 -5.02
C GLN A 64 -19.89 2.36 -5.87
N LYS A 65 -20.65 1.95 -6.88
CA LYS A 65 -20.26 0.84 -7.74
C LYS A 65 -20.35 1.24 -9.21
N PHE A 66 -19.23 1.13 -9.92
CA PHE A 66 -19.12 1.37 -11.35
C PHE A 66 -18.65 0.09 -12.04
N GLU A 67 -19.48 -0.48 -12.89
CA GLU A 67 -19.14 -1.71 -13.61
C GLU A 67 -18.03 -1.44 -14.63
N TRP A 68 -16.90 -2.14 -14.49
CA TRP A 68 -15.77 -2.09 -15.43
C TRP A 68 -15.88 -3.20 -16.48
N SER A 69 -16.02 -4.46 -16.03
CA SER A 69 -16.17 -5.63 -16.88
C SER A 69 -17.20 -6.58 -16.32
N ARG A 70 -18.39 -6.61 -16.94
CA ARG A 70 -19.47 -7.54 -16.57
C ARG A 70 -19.08 -8.99 -16.75
N GLN A 71 -18.31 -9.29 -17.81
CA GLN A 71 -17.91 -10.67 -18.13
C GLN A 71 -17.00 -11.28 -17.05
N LEU A 72 -16.13 -10.47 -16.44
CA LEU A 72 -15.21 -10.89 -15.40
C LEU A 72 -15.74 -10.59 -13.98
N GLY A 73 -16.89 -9.93 -13.86
CA GLY A 73 -17.43 -9.52 -12.57
C GLY A 73 -16.56 -8.49 -11.84
N ILE A 74 -15.83 -7.64 -12.60
CA ILE A 74 -14.95 -6.58 -12.08
C ILE A 74 -15.72 -5.26 -12.04
N SER A 75 -15.69 -4.59 -10.90
CA SER A 75 -16.30 -3.27 -10.71
C SER A 75 -15.41 -2.37 -9.85
N LEU A 76 -15.35 -1.08 -10.22
CA LEU A 76 -14.81 -0.09 -9.28
C LEU A 76 -15.86 0.12 -8.19
N HIS A 77 -15.78 -0.72 -7.16
CA HIS A 77 -16.67 -0.72 -6.02
C HIS A 77 -15.95 -0.06 -4.85
N LEU A 78 -16.38 1.13 -4.50
CA LEU A 78 -15.80 1.93 -3.44
C LEU A 78 -16.74 2.01 -2.25
N GLY A 79 -16.19 1.99 -1.05
CA GLY A 79 -16.92 2.17 0.19
C GLY A 79 -15.95 2.23 1.35
N VAL A 80 -16.39 2.76 2.47
CA VAL A 80 -15.58 2.84 3.69
C VAL A 80 -16.36 2.32 4.89
N ASP A 81 -15.63 1.76 5.82
CA ASP A 81 -16.11 1.30 7.11
C ASP A 81 -15.36 2.00 8.26
N GLY A 82 -15.60 1.55 9.49
CA GLY A 82 -14.95 2.11 10.68
C GLY A 82 -13.42 1.93 10.70
N ILE A 83 -12.85 0.99 9.92
CA ILE A 83 -11.39 0.81 9.79
C ILE A 83 -10.86 1.67 8.64
N GLY A 84 -11.55 1.68 7.50
CA GLY A 84 -11.14 2.41 6.30
C GLY A 84 -11.17 3.93 6.49
N THR A 85 -12.20 4.44 7.15
CA THR A 85 -12.41 5.90 7.34
C THR A 85 -11.22 6.61 8.00
N PRO A 86 -10.69 6.18 9.18
CA PRO A 86 -9.52 6.81 9.78
C PRO A 86 -8.23 6.64 8.95
N LEU A 87 -8.08 5.55 8.21
CA LEU A 87 -6.92 5.35 7.32
C LEU A 87 -6.96 6.28 6.12
N VAL A 88 -8.12 6.55 5.55
CA VAL A 88 -8.31 7.54 4.50
C VAL A 88 -8.02 8.95 5.01
N LEU A 89 -8.50 9.31 6.21
CA LEU A 89 -8.18 10.59 6.84
C LEU A 89 -6.67 10.74 7.09
N ALA A 90 -6.03 9.72 7.66
CA ALA A 90 -4.58 9.73 7.89
C ALA A 90 -3.80 9.92 6.58
N SER A 91 -4.26 9.27 5.50
CA SER A 91 -3.65 9.43 4.17
C SER A 91 -3.74 10.86 3.65
N GLY A 92 -4.89 11.51 3.80
CA GLY A 92 -5.09 12.92 3.42
C GLY A 92 -4.19 13.87 4.22
N ILE A 93 -4.09 13.67 5.54
CA ILE A 93 -3.22 14.47 6.42
C ILE A 93 -1.75 14.30 6.02
N LEU A 94 -1.31 13.06 5.84
CA LEU A 94 0.09 12.76 5.53
C LEU A 94 0.49 13.21 4.12
N LEU A 95 -0.42 13.13 3.15
CA LEU A 95 -0.18 13.69 1.81
C LEU A 95 0.02 15.21 1.89
N PHE A 96 -0.89 15.91 2.54
CA PHE A 96 -0.83 17.35 2.68
C PHE A 96 0.44 17.79 3.41
N ALA A 97 0.72 17.22 4.58
CA ALA A 97 1.93 17.50 5.34
C ALA A 97 3.21 17.15 4.54
N GLY A 98 3.22 16.02 3.84
CA GLY A 98 4.35 15.56 3.03
C GLY A 98 4.73 16.54 1.91
N ILE A 99 3.76 17.21 1.28
CA ILE A 99 4.03 18.23 0.27
C ILE A 99 4.77 19.42 0.89
N PHE A 100 4.37 19.86 2.07
CA PHE A 100 5.03 21.00 2.74
C PHE A 100 6.42 20.60 3.28
N VAL A 101 6.56 19.42 3.84
CA VAL A 101 7.88 18.90 4.28
C VAL A 101 8.86 18.82 3.10
N SER A 102 8.39 18.50 1.90
CA SER A 102 9.20 18.42 0.68
C SER A 102 9.28 19.73 -0.11
N TRP A 103 8.85 20.86 0.46
CA TRP A 103 8.84 22.17 -0.24
C TRP A 103 10.23 22.61 -0.71
N HIS A 104 11.28 22.12 -0.06
CA HIS A 104 12.68 22.41 -0.38
C HIS A 104 13.22 21.61 -1.58
N VAL A 105 12.53 20.60 -2.06
CA VAL A 105 12.95 19.79 -3.23
C VAL A 105 12.99 20.67 -4.46
N LYS A 106 14.18 20.79 -5.07
CA LYS A 106 14.42 21.59 -6.28
C LYS A 106 14.68 20.71 -7.49
N ASP A 107 15.43 19.63 -7.30
CA ASP A 107 15.83 18.75 -8.37
C ASP A 107 14.66 17.89 -8.82
N ARG A 108 14.26 18.08 -10.09
CA ARG A 108 13.14 17.35 -10.70
C ARG A 108 11.86 17.42 -9.86
N ALA A 109 11.56 18.58 -9.27
CA ALA A 109 10.46 18.75 -8.34
C ALA A 109 9.10 18.35 -8.92
N LYS A 110 8.88 18.59 -10.22
CA LYS A 110 7.65 18.21 -10.91
C LYS A 110 7.42 16.69 -10.84
N GLU A 111 8.42 15.91 -11.24
CA GLU A 111 8.32 14.45 -11.21
C GLU A 111 8.16 13.92 -9.78
N PHE A 112 8.85 14.52 -8.80
CA PHE A 112 8.71 14.18 -7.40
C PHE A 112 7.26 14.30 -6.92
N TYR A 113 6.61 15.43 -7.17
CA TYR A 113 5.22 15.63 -6.77
C TYR A 113 4.22 14.78 -7.55
N ILE A 114 4.47 14.51 -8.83
CA ILE A 114 3.65 13.57 -9.61
C ILE A 114 3.63 12.20 -8.94
N TRP A 115 4.81 11.63 -8.65
CA TRP A 115 4.90 10.32 -8.04
C TRP A 115 4.37 10.28 -6.61
N LEU A 116 4.55 11.37 -5.85
CA LEU A 116 4.02 11.49 -4.49
C LEU A 116 2.48 11.49 -4.49
N LEU A 117 1.86 12.21 -5.41
CA LEU A 117 0.40 12.25 -5.59
C LEU A 117 -0.17 10.91 -6.05
N ILE A 118 0.50 10.23 -7.01
CA ILE A 118 0.09 8.90 -7.47
C ILE A 118 0.21 7.88 -6.34
N LEU A 119 1.29 7.92 -5.56
CA LEU A 119 1.47 7.06 -4.40
C LEU A 119 0.32 7.20 -3.41
N ALA A 120 -0.04 8.44 -3.05
CA ALA A 120 -1.13 8.70 -2.12
C ALA A 120 -2.49 8.27 -2.69
N ALA A 121 -2.77 8.56 -3.96
CA ALA A 121 -4.01 8.12 -4.61
C ALA A 121 -4.14 6.60 -4.64
N ALA A 122 -3.06 5.89 -4.98
CA ALA A 122 -3.04 4.43 -4.98
C ALA A 122 -3.29 3.85 -3.58
N THR A 123 -2.62 4.38 -2.55
CA THR A 123 -2.82 3.91 -1.18
C THR A 123 -4.24 4.18 -0.66
N ILE A 124 -4.80 5.33 -0.95
CA ILE A 124 -6.19 5.68 -0.63
C ILE A 124 -7.15 4.72 -1.34
N GLY A 125 -6.88 4.42 -2.61
CA GLY A 125 -7.67 3.48 -3.41
C GLY A 125 -7.80 2.11 -2.77
N VAL A 126 -6.74 1.58 -2.16
CA VAL A 126 -6.79 0.30 -1.43
C VAL A 126 -7.77 0.38 -0.25
N PHE A 127 -7.70 1.45 0.57
CA PHE A 127 -8.54 1.59 1.77
C PHE A 127 -10.03 1.77 1.46
N MET A 128 -10.36 2.16 0.24
CA MET A 128 -11.74 2.37 -0.19
C MET A 128 -12.26 1.26 -1.10
N SER A 129 -11.41 0.32 -1.56
CA SER A 129 -11.83 -0.73 -2.49
C SER A 129 -12.60 -1.84 -1.80
N LEU A 130 -13.79 -2.13 -2.35
CA LEU A 130 -14.64 -3.28 -2.02
C LEU A 130 -14.64 -4.35 -3.11
N ASP A 131 -13.71 -4.28 -4.04
CA ASP A 131 -13.48 -5.22 -5.13
C ASP A 131 -12.03 -5.71 -5.06
N LEU A 132 -11.81 -7.03 -5.08
CA LEU A 132 -10.49 -7.66 -4.92
C LEU A 132 -9.53 -7.29 -6.05
N PHE A 133 -10.05 -7.14 -7.29
CA PHE A 133 -9.24 -6.75 -8.43
C PHE A 133 -8.73 -5.32 -8.26
N PHE A 134 -9.62 -4.37 -7.94
CA PHE A 134 -9.21 -2.98 -7.72
C PHE A 134 -8.39 -2.79 -6.45
N LEU A 135 -8.64 -3.54 -5.39
CA LEU A 135 -7.80 -3.55 -4.19
C LEU A 135 -6.37 -3.93 -4.56
N TYR A 136 -6.19 -5.03 -5.29
CA TYR A 136 -4.88 -5.49 -5.75
C TYR A 136 -4.25 -4.52 -6.77
N PHE A 137 -5.03 -4.00 -7.71
CA PHE A 137 -4.57 -3.01 -8.69
C PHE A 137 -3.99 -1.76 -8.02
N PHE A 138 -4.71 -1.18 -7.08
CA PHE A 138 -4.24 -0.01 -6.34
C PHE A 138 -3.02 -0.34 -5.45
N TYR A 139 -2.99 -1.53 -4.87
CA TYR A 139 -1.84 -2.04 -4.13
C TYR A 139 -0.59 -2.05 -5.02
N GLU A 140 -0.63 -2.70 -6.17
CA GLU A 140 0.50 -2.75 -7.12
C GLU A 140 0.87 -1.37 -7.65
N MET A 141 -0.13 -0.54 -7.94
CA MET A 141 0.10 0.82 -8.40
C MET A 141 0.84 1.68 -7.37
N SER A 142 0.83 1.34 -6.10
CA SER A 142 1.57 2.06 -5.06
C SER A 142 3.07 1.73 -5.04
N VAL A 143 3.46 0.54 -5.50
CA VAL A 143 4.86 0.05 -5.46
C VAL A 143 5.76 0.81 -6.42
N ILE A 144 5.29 1.10 -7.64
CA ILE A 144 6.09 1.79 -8.67
C ILE A 144 6.49 3.21 -8.25
N PRO A 145 5.57 4.09 -7.81
CA PRO A 145 5.95 5.41 -7.31
C PRO A 145 6.91 5.34 -6.12
N MET A 146 6.72 4.38 -5.23
CA MET A 146 7.60 4.22 -4.08
C MET A 146 9.02 3.87 -4.50
N TYR A 147 9.19 2.95 -5.45
CA TYR A 147 10.48 2.60 -6.04
C TYR A 147 11.18 3.81 -6.65
N LEU A 148 10.45 4.61 -7.45
CA LEU A 148 11.00 5.77 -8.13
C LEU A 148 11.38 6.90 -7.14
N LEU A 149 10.51 7.17 -6.17
CA LEU A 149 10.77 8.18 -5.14
C LEU A 149 12.02 7.82 -4.31
N LEU A 150 12.20 6.55 -3.98
CA LEU A 150 13.34 6.06 -3.25
C LEU A 150 14.62 6.11 -4.10
N GLY A 151 14.57 5.58 -5.31
CA GLY A 151 15.74 5.46 -6.18
C GLY A 151 16.27 6.79 -6.70
N MET A 152 15.36 7.76 -6.96
CA MET A 152 15.76 9.05 -7.55
C MET A 152 16.06 10.11 -6.51
N TRP A 153 15.22 10.29 -5.50
CA TRP A 153 15.35 11.35 -4.48
C TRP A 153 15.81 10.83 -3.11
N GLY A 154 16.05 9.54 -2.98
CA GLY A 154 16.57 8.97 -1.75
C GLY A 154 17.97 9.47 -1.40
N SER A 155 18.34 9.32 -0.14
CA SER A 155 19.67 9.67 0.36
C SER A 155 20.62 8.48 0.33
N HIS A 156 21.90 8.74 0.01
CA HIS A 156 22.96 7.76 0.18
C HIS A 156 23.44 7.81 1.64
N THR A 157 23.29 6.74 2.37
CA THR A 157 23.84 6.60 3.73
C THR A 157 25.36 6.36 3.71
N LYS A 158 25.93 6.21 2.49
CA LYS A 158 27.33 5.92 2.25
C LYS A 158 28.28 6.94 2.89
N LYS A 159 27.89 8.23 2.87
CA LYS A 159 28.73 9.31 3.40
C LYS A 159 28.97 9.25 4.91
N TYR A 160 28.00 8.76 5.68
CA TYR A 160 28.14 8.57 7.12
C TYR A 160 29.08 7.39 7.45
N ASN A 161 28.93 6.28 6.72
CA ASN A 161 29.75 5.10 6.93
C ASN A 161 31.19 5.29 6.44
N GLU A 162 31.45 6.08 5.38
CA GLU A 162 32.78 6.47 4.94
C GLU A 162 33.53 7.30 5.99
N MET A 163 32.83 8.09 6.78
CA MET A 163 33.41 8.89 7.87
C MET A 163 33.67 8.06 9.13
N THR A 164 32.88 7.00 9.38
CA THR A 164 32.95 6.20 10.61
C THR A 164 33.74 4.89 10.46
N ASP A 165 33.73 4.28 9.26
CA ASP A 165 34.45 3.02 8.99
C ASP A 165 34.80 2.88 7.50
N PRO A 166 35.85 3.56 7.03
CA PRO A 166 36.26 3.53 5.62
C PRO A 166 36.85 2.18 5.17
N GLU A 167 37.38 1.35 6.07
CA GLU A 167 37.91 0.03 5.71
C GLU A 167 36.83 -1.05 5.65
N GLY A 168 35.84 -1.01 6.52
CA GLY A 168 34.71 -1.94 6.50
C GLY A 168 33.83 -1.83 5.25
N LEU A 169 33.80 -0.66 4.61
CA LEU A 169 33.10 -0.46 3.33
C LEU A 169 33.76 -1.19 2.17
N LYS A 170 35.07 -1.23 2.07
CA LYS A 170 35.81 -1.94 1.02
C LYS A 170 35.58 -3.44 1.07
N GLN A 171 35.40 -3.99 2.27
CA GLN A 171 35.17 -5.41 2.48
C GLN A 171 33.70 -5.80 2.20
N ARG A 172 32.74 -4.87 2.39
CA ARG A 172 31.30 -5.08 2.11
C ARG A 172 30.94 -5.03 0.62
N ASP A 173 31.64 -4.22 -0.16
CA ASP A 173 31.42 -4.13 -1.63
C ASP A 173 31.90 -5.41 -2.37
N SER A 174 32.66 -6.28 -1.73
CA SER A 174 33.17 -7.54 -2.30
C SER A 174 32.23 -8.75 -2.12
N VAL A 175 31.22 -8.66 -1.27
CA VAL A 175 30.27 -9.75 -1.01
C VAL A 175 28.99 -9.52 -1.83
N GLY A 176 28.78 -10.40 -2.80
CA GLY A 176 27.81 -10.33 -3.89
C GLY A 176 26.44 -9.72 -3.60
N PHE A 177 25.88 -9.13 -4.64
CA PHE A 177 24.64 -8.34 -4.74
C PHE A 177 23.41 -8.91 -4.01
N ILE A 178 23.26 -10.22 -3.90
CA ILE A 178 22.04 -10.86 -3.34
C ILE A 178 22.09 -10.97 -1.80
N PHE A 179 23.28 -11.04 -1.21
CA PHE A 179 23.45 -11.28 0.22
C PHE A 179 24.02 -10.09 0.99
N ASN A 180 24.26 -8.95 0.33
CA ASN A 180 24.88 -7.79 0.96
C ASN A 180 23.86 -6.96 1.75
N PHE A 181 23.51 -7.40 2.96
CA PHE A 181 22.65 -6.68 3.90
C PHE A 181 23.25 -5.34 4.37
N GLY A 182 24.44 -4.99 3.92
CA GLY A 182 25.18 -3.79 4.30
C GLY A 182 25.32 -2.73 3.21
N SER A 183 24.75 -2.91 2.02
CA SER A 183 24.76 -1.87 0.99
C SER A 183 23.75 -0.78 1.32
N ASN A 184 24.28 0.41 1.66
CA ASN A 184 23.47 1.57 2.09
C ASN A 184 23.21 2.54 0.93
N SER A 185 23.19 2.08 -0.32
CA SER A 185 22.83 2.91 -1.46
C SER A 185 21.31 2.99 -1.62
N LYS A 186 20.81 4.15 -2.08
CA LYS A 186 19.39 4.34 -2.35
C LYS A 186 18.89 3.41 -3.47
N GLU A 187 19.73 3.09 -4.44
CA GLU A 187 19.43 2.17 -5.53
C GLU A 187 19.22 0.75 -5.03
N TYR A 188 20.08 0.28 -4.10
CA TYR A 188 19.90 -1.01 -3.44
C TYR A 188 18.61 -1.05 -2.62
N ALA A 189 18.34 0.00 -1.85
CA ALA A 189 17.11 0.10 -1.06
C ALA A 189 15.86 0.03 -1.93
N ALA A 190 15.83 0.78 -3.05
CA ALA A 190 14.74 0.79 -4.00
C ALA A 190 14.57 -0.58 -4.70
N MET A 191 15.68 -1.18 -5.16
CA MET A 191 15.64 -2.48 -5.82
C MET A 191 15.18 -3.59 -4.87
N LYS A 192 15.71 -3.61 -3.63
CA LYS A 192 15.31 -4.57 -2.61
C LYS A 192 13.82 -4.46 -2.30
N LEU A 193 13.32 -3.22 -2.17
CA LEU A 193 11.90 -2.96 -1.93
C LEU A 193 11.03 -3.55 -3.05
N VAL A 194 11.29 -3.14 -4.30
CA VAL A 194 10.42 -3.56 -5.42
C VAL A 194 10.49 -5.07 -5.65
N LEU A 195 11.67 -5.67 -5.66
CA LEU A 195 11.82 -7.12 -5.87
C LEU A 195 11.12 -7.92 -4.77
N PHE A 196 11.26 -7.47 -3.52
CA PHE A 196 10.67 -8.16 -2.38
C PHE A 196 9.13 -8.05 -2.41
N LEU A 197 8.61 -6.84 -2.57
CA LEU A 197 7.15 -6.63 -2.61
C LEU A 197 6.51 -7.33 -3.80
N SER A 198 7.06 -7.21 -5.02
CA SER A 198 6.49 -7.83 -6.22
C SER A 198 6.53 -9.36 -6.16
N ALA A 199 7.60 -9.97 -5.60
CA ALA A 199 7.65 -11.42 -5.46
C ALA A 199 6.51 -11.97 -4.58
N PHE A 200 6.20 -11.30 -3.47
CA PHE A 200 5.11 -11.70 -2.59
C PHE A 200 3.72 -11.25 -3.08
N ALA A 201 3.66 -10.16 -3.84
CA ALA A 201 2.43 -9.72 -4.49
C ALA A 201 1.87 -10.78 -5.45
N VAL A 202 2.74 -11.51 -6.15
CA VAL A 202 2.32 -12.66 -6.98
C VAL A 202 1.59 -13.72 -6.15
N ALA A 203 2.04 -13.99 -4.93
CA ALA A 203 1.34 -14.93 -4.03
C ALA A 203 -0.05 -14.40 -3.65
N ALA A 204 -0.18 -13.12 -3.28
CA ALA A 204 -1.48 -12.52 -3.00
C ALA A 204 -2.42 -12.59 -4.21
N PHE A 205 -1.90 -12.29 -5.41
CA PHE A 205 -2.67 -12.37 -6.65
C PHE A 205 -3.16 -13.78 -6.95
N MET A 206 -2.29 -14.78 -6.77
CA MET A 206 -2.68 -16.18 -6.92
C MET A 206 -3.79 -16.55 -5.94
N GLY A 207 -3.71 -16.11 -4.69
CA GLY A 207 -4.77 -16.30 -3.69
C GLY A 207 -6.10 -15.69 -4.14
N ILE A 208 -6.08 -14.46 -4.65
CA ILE A 208 -7.27 -13.77 -5.19
C ILE A 208 -7.86 -14.51 -6.39
N LEU A 209 -7.03 -14.97 -7.32
CA LEU A 209 -7.50 -15.75 -8.48
C LEU A 209 -8.11 -17.09 -8.07
N LEU A 210 -7.56 -17.75 -7.03
CA LEU A 210 -8.14 -18.98 -6.49
C LEU A 210 -9.50 -18.72 -5.84
N ILE A 211 -9.67 -17.62 -5.09
CA ILE A 211 -10.99 -17.21 -4.58
C ILE A 211 -11.97 -17.04 -5.74
N TYR A 212 -11.60 -16.24 -6.74
CA TYR A 212 -12.45 -15.99 -7.90
C TYR A 212 -12.89 -17.29 -8.61
N LYS A 213 -11.92 -18.18 -8.88
CA LYS A 213 -12.16 -19.43 -9.61
C LYS A 213 -13.04 -20.41 -8.83
N TYR A 214 -12.76 -20.59 -7.54
CA TYR A 214 -13.36 -21.66 -6.75
C TYR A 214 -14.57 -21.22 -5.92
N SER A 215 -14.83 -19.92 -5.79
CA SER A 215 -16.10 -19.43 -5.20
C SER A 215 -17.33 -19.76 -6.04
N GLY A 216 -17.15 -19.95 -7.36
CA GLY A 216 -18.26 -20.19 -8.30
C GLY A 216 -19.16 -18.99 -8.58
N LEU A 217 -18.81 -17.82 -8.01
CA LEU A 217 -19.65 -16.62 -8.07
C LEU A 217 -19.31 -15.68 -9.24
N ASN A 218 -18.20 -15.94 -9.95
CA ASN A 218 -17.73 -15.09 -11.06
C ASN A 218 -17.69 -13.60 -10.73
N THR A 219 -17.25 -13.23 -9.53
CA THR A 219 -17.16 -11.85 -9.06
C THR A 219 -15.93 -11.63 -8.19
N PHE A 220 -15.41 -10.41 -8.22
CA PHE A 220 -14.36 -9.93 -7.30
C PHE A 220 -14.93 -9.07 -6.15
N ASP A 221 -16.25 -8.90 -6.08
CA ASP A 221 -16.91 -8.11 -5.06
C ASP A 221 -16.75 -8.74 -3.67
N ILE A 222 -16.03 -8.06 -2.78
CA ILE A 222 -15.71 -8.55 -1.43
C ILE A 222 -16.97 -8.80 -0.61
N LEU A 223 -18.00 -7.97 -0.75
CA LEU A 223 -19.24 -8.11 0.01
C LEU A 223 -19.99 -9.38 -0.38
N ILE A 224 -20.06 -9.68 -1.69
CA ILE A 224 -20.68 -10.89 -2.20
C ILE A 224 -19.86 -12.13 -1.80
N LEU A 225 -18.54 -12.06 -1.93
CA LEU A 225 -17.64 -13.17 -1.58
C LEU A 225 -17.70 -13.50 -0.08
N ARG A 226 -17.76 -12.49 0.77
CA ARG A 226 -17.86 -12.65 2.23
C ARG A 226 -19.12 -13.39 2.66
N GLU A 227 -20.25 -13.17 1.98
CA GLU A 227 -21.53 -13.74 2.34
C GLU A 227 -21.79 -15.12 1.71
N HIS A 228 -21.24 -15.38 0.53
CA HIS A 228 -21.65 -16.50 -0.31
C HIS A 228 -20.50 -17.43 -0.73
N ALA A 229 -19.24 -17.06 -0.52
CA ALA A 229 -18.12 -17.90 -0.95
C ALA A 229 -18.02 -19.15 -0.08
N ASN A 230 -18.24 -20.31 -0.68
CA ASN A 230 -18.04 -21.61 -0.02
C ASN A 230 -16.77 -22.27 -0.56
N LEU A 231 -15.63 -21.94 0.04
CA LEU A 231 -14.30 -22.43 -0.35
C LEU A 231 -13.82 -23.60 0.52
N MET A 232 -14.63 -24.00 1.51
CA MET A 232 -14.24 -24.99 2.50
C MET A 232 -14.24 -26.42 1.97
N ASN A 233 -13.31 -27.20 2.53
CA ASN A 233 -13.26 -28.65 2.34
C ASN A 233 -12.95 -29.16 0.93
N ILE A 234 -12.40 -28.34 0.03
CA ILE A 234 -11.84 -28.84 -1.23
C ILE A 234 -10.44 -29.40 -0.93
N PRO A 235 -10.22 -30.73 -0.99
CA PRO A 235 -8.93 -31.31 -0.66
C PRO A 235 -7.91 -31.03 -1.76
N VAL A 236 -6.74 -30.47 -1.37
CA VAL A 236 -5.61 -30.19 -2.27
C VAL A 236 -4.30 -30.49 -1.53
N LEU A 237 -3.47 -31.37 -2.09
CA LEU A 237 -2.12 -31.69 -1.58
C LEU A 237 -2.07 -32.03 -0.07
N GLY A 238 -3.05 -32.76 0.44
CA GLY A 238 -3.10 -33.17 1.85
C GLY A 238 -3.59 -32.11 2.84
N THR A 239 -4.04 -30.97 2.35
CA THR A 239 -4.69 -29.89 3.12
C THR A 239 -5.98 -29.45 2.41
N THR A 240 -6.60 -28.41 2.87
CA THR A 240 -7.80 -27.84 2.25
C THR A 240 -7.44 -26.59 1.46
N LEU A 241 -8.17 -26.32 0.38
CA LEU A 241 -7.90 -25.20 -0.53
C LEU A 241 -7.97 -23.85 0.17
N ASP A 242 -8.91 -23.67 1.09
CA ASP A 242 -9.09 -22.46 1.88
C ASP A 242 -7.84 -22.09 2.70
N LYS A 243 -7.14 -23.11 3.26
CA LYS A 243 -5.87 -22.91 4.00
C LYS A 243 -4.74 -22.45 3.08
N ILE A 244 -4.66 -23.04 1.87
CA ILE A 244 -3.68 -22.60 0.88
C ILE A 244 -3.96 -21.16 0.45
N ILE A 245 -5.20 -20.83 0.15
CA ILE A 245 -5.61 -19.47 -0.20
C ILE A 245 -5.28 -18.49 0.92
N TRP A 246 -5.63 -18.84 2.16
CA TRP A 246 -5.35 -18.02 3.32
C TRP A 246 -3.85 -17.74 3.47
N LEU A 247 -3.00 -18.74 3.35
CA LEU A 247 -1.54 -18.61 3.43
C LEU A 247 -0.99 -17.71 2.31
N LEU A 248 -1.46 -17.91 1.07
CA LEU A 248 -1.03 -17.11 -0.07
C LEU A 248 -1.38 -15.62 0.12
N ILE A 249 -2.61 -15.33 0.57
CA ILE A 249 -3.07 -13.97 0.82
C ILE A 249 -2.34 -13.38 2.03
N PHE A 250 -2.25 -14.13 3.14
CA PHE A 250 -1.62 -13.67 4.36
C PHE A 250 -0.15 -13.31 4.12
N PHE A 251 0.67 -14.23 3.60
CA PHE A 251 2.08 -13.95 3.34
C PHE A 251 2.29 -12.95 2.21
N GLY A 252 1.43 -12.96 1.20
CA GLY A 252 1.45 -11.98 0.13
C GLY A 252 1.34 -10.55 0.66
N PHE A 253 0.35 -10.26 1.46
CA PHE A 253 0.16 -8.92 2.05
C PHE A 253 1.03 -8.68 3.29
N ALA A 254 1.46 -9.71 4.02
CA ALA A 254 2.38 -9.59 5.14
C ALA A 254 3.74 -9.05 4.72
N SER A 255 4.11 -9.17 3.44
CA SER A 255 5.34 -8.62 2.90
C SER A 255 5.36 -7.08 2.97
N ILE A 256 4.26 -6.40 2.60
CA ILE A 256 4.16 -4.93 2.68
C ILE A 256 3.85 -4.47 4.11
N ALA A 257 3.20 -5.33 4.93
CA ALA A 257 2.97 -5.12 6.36
C ALA A 257 4.22 -5.27 7.23
N PRO A 258 5.41 -5.32 6.69
CA PRO A 258 6.70 -5.87 7.04
C PRO A 258 6.67 -6.80 8.27
N LEU A 259 5.90 -7.87 8.17
CA LEU A 259 5.84 -8.88 9.21
C LEU A 259 7.11 -9.74 9.20
N TRP A 260 7.64 -10.13 10.36
CA TRP A 260 8.76 -11.07 10.41
C TRP A 260 8.36 -12.43 9.77
N PRO A 261 9.20 -13.04 8.93
CA PRO A 261 10.56 -12.68 8.49
C PRO A 261 10.61 -11.76 7.26
N LEU A 262 9.47 -11.27 6.74
CA LEU A 262 9.34 -10.52 5.50
C LEU A 262 9.64 -9.01 5.62
N HIS A 263 10.26 -8.58 6.72
CA HIS A 263 10.45 -7.17 7.07
C HIS A 263 11.75 -6.54 6.56
N SER A 264 12.70 -7.34 6.03
CA SER A 264 14.09 -6.91 5.82
C SER A 264 14.27 -5.76 4.82
N TRP A 265 13.29 -5.49 3.96
CA TRP A 265 13.28 -4.37 3.02
C TRP A 265 12.93 -3.03 3.68
N SER A 266 12.12 -3.07 4.73
CA SER A 266 11.53 -1.89 5.37
C SER A 266 12.57 -0.99 6.06
N PRO A 267 13.47 -1.46 6.95
CA PRO A 267 14.47 -0.60 7.58
C PRO A 267 15.38 0.09 6.56
N VAL A 268 15.82 -0.65 5.53
CA VAL A 268 16.67 -0.12 4.47
C VAL A 268 15.93 0.91 3.62
N GLY A 269 14.66 0.62 3.29
CA GLY A 269 13.78 1.53 2.55
C GLY A 269 13.55 2.85 3.30
N HIS A 270 13.25 2.78 4.59
CA HIS A 270 13.04 3.97 5.43
C HIS A 270 14.28 4.83 5.58
N ALA A 271 15.44 4.21 5.77
CA ALA A 271 16.70 4.92 5.93
C ALA A 271 17.11 5.69 4.66
N ALA A 272 16.76 5.17 3.47
CA ALA A 272 17.08 5.81 2.20
C ALA A 272 16.02 6.81 1.73
N ALA A 273 14.77 6.71 2.19
CA ALA A 273 13.64 7.48 1.66
C ALA A 273 13.72 8.98 1.97
N PRO A 274 13.29 9.88 1.04
CA PRO A 274 13.03 11.28 1.37
C PRO A 274 11.96 11.40 2.46
N ALA A 275 12.01 12.48 3.26
CA ALA A 275 11.13 12.64 4.43
C ALA A 275 9.64 12.47 4.11
N ALA A 276 9.09 13.13 3.08
CA ALA A 276 7.68 12.97 2.69
C ALA A 276 7.36 11.53 2.25
N THR A 277 8.27 10.91 1.49
CA THR A 277 8.11 9.53 1.05
C THR A 277 8.12 8.57 2.24
N SER A 278 9.03 8.77 3.21
CA SER A 278 9.09 7.98 4.43
C SER A 278 7.85 8.17 5.31
N MET A 279 7.28 9.39 5.38
CA MET A 279 6.01 9.65 6.07
C MET A 279 4.85 8.85 5.47
N LEU A 280 4.68 8.88 4.14
CA LEU A 280 3.64 8.09 3.45
C LEU A 280 3.93 6.59 3.57
N HIS A 281 5.18 6.19 3.49
CA HIS A 281 5.59 4.79 3.64
C HIS A 281 5.19 4.23 5.01
N ALA A 282 5.67 4.85 6.09
CA ALA A 282 5.37 4.40 7.45
C ALA A 282 3.90 4.62 7.84
N GLY A 283 3.36 5.79 7.49
CA GLY A 283 2.04 6.20 7.92
C GLY A 283 0.89 5.51 7.19
N VAL A 284 1.08 5.17 5.91
CA VAL A 284 0.00 4.69 5.04
C VAL A 284 0.36 3.38 4.35
N LEU A 285 1.46 3.32 3.59
CA LEU A 285 1.78 2.18 2.72
C LEU A 285 1.87 0.86 3.50
N MET A 286 2.59 0.83 4.62
CA MET A 286 2.71 -0.40 5.43
C MET A 286 1.35 -0.87 5.99
N LYS A 287 0.40 0.07 6.22
CA LYS A 287 -0.95 -0.26 6.68
C LYS A 287 -1.80 -0.93 5.62
N LEU A 288 -1.45 -0.78 4.31
CA LEU A 288 -2.14 -1.50 3.24
C LEU A 288 -2.09 -3.02 3.46
N GLY A 289 -0.93 -3.54 3.87
CA GLY A 289 -0.79 -4.97 4.13
C GLY A 289 -1.70 -5.45 5.24
N HIS A 290 -1.69 -4.78 6.37
CA HIS A 290 -2.56 -5.13 7.50
C HIS A 290 -4.04 -5.01 7.12
N PHE A 291 -4.42 -3.91 6.46
CA PHE A 291 -5.79 -3.70 5.99
C PHE A 291 -6.23 -4.78 5.01
N SER A 292 -5.38 -5.13 4.04
CA SER A 292 -5.69 -6.16 3.04
C SER A 292 -5.79 -7.55 3.65
N ILE A 293 -4.96 -7.90 4.65
CA ILE A 293 -5.08 -9.15 5.39
C ILE A 293 -6.44 -9.22 6.08
N ILE A 294 -6.84 -8.17 6.80
CA ILE A 294 -8.14 -8.12 7.48
C ILE A 294 -9.27 -8.24 6.46
N ARG A 295 -9.22 -7.43 5.40
CA ARG A 295 -10.30 -7.33 4.41
C ARG A 295 -10.45 -8.59 3.56
N VAL A 296 -9.36 -9.27 3.21
CA VAL A 296 -9.39 -10.41 2.31
C VAL A 296 -9.30 -11.73 3.07
N ALA A 297 -8.24 -11.94 3.86
CA ALA A 297 -8.04 -13.21 4.54
C ALA A 297 -9.05 -13.43 5.68
N PHE A 298 -9.26 -12.42 6.53
CA PHE A 298 -10.07 -12.60 7.74
C PHE A 298 -11.56 -12.52 7.48
N GLU A 299 -12.00 -11.62 6.58
CA GLU A 299 -13.42 -11.44 6.30
C GLU A 299 -14.01 -12.47 5.32
N ILE A 300 -13.22 -12.92 4.32
CA ILE A 300 -13.69 -13.90 3.33
C ILE A 300 -13.53 -15.34 3.85
N LEU A 301 -12.51 -15.60 4.67
CA LEU A 301 -12.20 -16.93 5.19
C LEU A 301 -12.18 -16.95 6.74
N PRO A 302 -13.30 -16.63 7.42
CA PRO A 302 -13.33 -16.44 8.87
C PRO A 302 -13.03 -17.72 9.65
N GLU A 303 -13.48 -18.89 9.18
CA GLU A 303 -13.23 -20.15 9.88
C GLU A 303 -11.78 -20.59 9.75
N THR A 304 -11.22 -20.56 8.54
CA THR A 304 -9.81 -20.82 8.29
C THR A 304 -8.92 -19.85 9.08
N THR A 305 -9.35 -18.60 9.19
CA THR A 305 -8.66 -17.59 10.01
C THR A 305 -8.62 -18.00 11.48
N ARG A 306 -9.72 -18.51 12.05
CA ARG A 306 -9.73 -19.00 13.44
C ARG A 306 -8.74 -20.13 13.67
N GLU A 307 -8.63 -21.06 12.72
CA GLU A 307 -7.69 -22.16 12.81
C GLU A 307 -6.23 -21.72 12.69
N LEU A 308 -5.93 -20.76 11.78
CA LEU A 308 -4.57 -20.31 11.48
C LEU A 308 -4.14 -19.06 12.26
N MET A 309 -5.04 -18.48 13.07
CA MET A 309 -4.75 -17.31 13.93
C MET A 309 -3.53 -17.51 14.85
N PRO A 310 -3.27 -18.70 15.43
CA PRO A 310 -2.06 -18.90 16.23
C PRO A 310 -0.77 -18.65 15.44
N ILE A 311 -0.72 -18.97 14.14
CA ILE A 311 0.44 -18.72 13.26
C ILE A 311 0.63 -17.19 13.12
N ALA A 312 -0.44 -16.46 12.79
CA ALA A 312 -0.40 -15.01 12.68
C ALA A 312 0.04 -14.36 13.99
N ALA A 313 -0.51 -14.79 15.13
CA ALA A 313 -0.17 -14.27 16.45
C ALA A 313 1.32 -14.49 16.80
N VAL A 314 1.85 -15.67 16.53
CA VAL A 314 3.27 -15.98 16.78
C VAL A 314 4.17 -15.10 15.91
N LEU A 315 3.86 -14.92 14.61
CA LEU A 315 4.64 -14.05 13.73
C LEU A 315 4.59 -12.57 14.16
N CYS A 316 3.42 -12.10 14.58
CA CYS A 316 3.29 -10.75 15.16
C CYS A 316 4.10 -10.58 16.45
N MET A 317 4.08 -11.57 17.34
CA MET A 317 4.86 -11.56 18.57
C MET A 317 6.38 -11.50 18.25
N PHE A 318 6.85 -12.31 17.32
CA PHE A 318 8.24 -12.24 16.84
C PHE A 318 8.57 -10.86 16.26
N SER A 319 7.68 -10.27 15.48
CA SER A 319 7.88 -8.93 14.91
C SER A 319 8.01 -7.85 15.99
N ILE A 320 7.20 -7.94 17.06
CA ILE A 320 7.24 -6.99 18.18
C ILE A 320 8.56 -7.13 18.94
N VAL A 321 8.91 -8.36 19.33
CA VAL A 321 10.13 -8.64 20.09
C VAL A 321 11.37 -8.26 19.29
N TYR A 322 11.46 -8.73 18.04
CA TYR A 322 12.59 -8.46 17.16
C TYR A 322 12.76 -6.96 16.84
N GLY A 323 11.64 -6.24 16.64
CA GLY A 323 11.66 -4.80 16.36
C GLY A 323 11.91 -3.93 17.59
N GLY A 324 11.82 -4.49 18.81
CA GLY A 324 12.13 -3.81 20.06
C GLY A 324 13.59 -3.89 20.49
N PHE A 325 14.35 -4.82 19.92
CA PHE A 325 15.81 -4.98 20.11
C PHE A 325 16.58 -4.37 18.94
#